data_35f4466f24c3bb1d2857c1c5e0fb0852
#
_entry.id   35f4466f24c3bb1d2857c1c5e0fb0852
#
_cell.length_a   1.000
_cell.length_b   1.000
_cell.length_c   1.000
_cell.angle_alpha   90.00
_cell.angle_beta   90.00
_cell.angle_gamma   90.00
#
_symmetry.space_group_name_H-M   'P 1'
#
loop_
_entity.id
_entity.type
_entity.pdbx_description
1 polymer ?
#
loop_
_entity_poly.entity_id
_entity_poly.type
_entity_poly.pdbx_seq_one_letter_code
_entity_poly.pdbx_strand_id
1 'polypeptide(L)'
;SGGQRQRVAIARALVNNPEVLLLDEPLGALDLQLRRAMQHELKRLQKKLGITFIYITHDQEEAINMSDTIAVMNHGRFEQIGTPDEIYNHPKTSYVATFVGNANILTGIVESIAEEEIDGTSAQITVRTDAGKVKVSMDTAATSDRGFFPQKGEKVTIAVRSENIRFEENKKNAQQSTPNCTSENTQKSVQEPAEKNTDDSCDGLTAEVIEKTFAGG
;
A
#
# COMPACT_ATOMS: atom_id res chain seq x y z
N SER A 1 -22.88 23.78 -16.29
CA SER A 1 -21.98 23.21 -15.30
C SER A 1 -20.83 22.44 -15.97
N GLY A 2 -19.73 22.24 -15.27
CA GLY A 2 -18.57 21.49 -15.79
C GLY A 2 -18.95 20.08 -16.26
N GLY A 3 -19.76 19.37 -15.50
CA GLY A 3 -20.22 18.03 -15.87
C GLY A 3 -21.13 17.98 -17.11
N GLN A 4 -21.90 19.03 -17.38
CA GLN A 4 -22.69 19.08 -18.62
C GLN A 4 -21.79 19.22 -19.85
N ARG A 5 -20.78 20.09 -19.77
CA ARG A 5 -19.79 20.24 -20.85
C ARG A 5 -19.05 18.95 -21.12
N GLN A 6 -18.68 18.23 -20.07
CA GLN A 6 -18.01 16.91 -20.16
C GLN A 6 -18.89 15.87 -20.87
N ARG A 7 -20.16 15.76 -20.48
CA ARG A 7 -21.11 14.84 -21.16
C ARG A 7 -21.27 15.15 -22.65
N VAL A 8 -21.34 16.44 -23.01
CA VAL A 8 -21.41 16.86 -24.42
C VAL A 8 -20.14 16.49 -25.18
N ALA A 9 -18.95 16.67 -24.57
CA ALA A 9 -17.68 16.29 -25.19
C ALA A 9 -17.60 14.78 -25.45
N ILE A 10 -17.99 13.97 -24.46
CA ILE A 10 -18.04 12.50 -24.60
C ILE A 10 -19.07 12.08 -25.67
N ALA A 11 -20.27 12.66 -25.65
CA ALA A 11 -21.30 12.38 -26.66
C ALA A 11 -20.81 12.70 -28.06
N ARG A 12 -20.12 13.83 -28.24
CA ARG A 12 -19.53 14.24 -29.53
C ARG A 12 -18.47 13.22 -30.02
N ALA A 13 -17.63 12.71 -29.11
CA ALA A 13 -16.62 11.71 -29.46
C ALA A 13 -17.26 10.37 -29.88
N LEU A 14 -18.39 10.00 -29.26
CA LEU A 14 -19.09 8.74 -29.52
C LEU A 14 -19.93 8.73 -30.79
N VAL A 15 -20.29 9.89 -31.35
CA VAL A 15 -21.11 9.96 -32.59
C VAL A 15 -20.46 9.20 -33.75
N ASN A 16 -19.13 9.16 -33.78
CA ASN A 16 -18.39 8.48 -34.86
C ASN A 16 -18.22 6.97 -34.62
N ASN A 17 -18.87 6.38 -33.62
CA ASN A 17 -18.72 4.96 -33.25
C ASN A 17 -17.27 4.49 -33.17
N PRO A 18 -16.43 5.11 -32.33
CA PRO A 18 -15.02 4.75 -32.24
C PRO A 18 -14.85 3.37 -31.58
N GLU A 19 -13.80 2.64 -31.97
CA GLU A 19 -13.39 1.42 -31.26
C GLU A 19 -12.67 1.73 -29.95
N VAL A 20 -11.99 2.88 -29.88
CA VAL A 20 -11.22 3.35 -28.72
C VAL A 20 -11.60 4.79 -28.38
N LEU A 21 -11.91 5.05 -27.12
CA LEU A 21 -12.17 6.39 -26.59
C LEU A 21 -11.04 6.81 -25.63
N LEU A 22 -10.39 7.92 -25.93
CA LEU A 22 -9.35 8.52 -25.08
C LEU A 22 -9.97 9.55 -24.16
N LEU A 23 -9.76 9.43 -22.86
CA LEU A 23 -10.26 10.30 -21.81
C LEU A 23 -9.07 10.84 -21.00
N ASP A 24 -8.77 12.12 -21.17
CA ASP A 24 -7.68 12.78 -20.46
C ASP A 24 -8.27 13.61 -19.30
N GLU A 25 -7.98 13.17 -18.07
CA GLU A 25 -8.48 13.73 -16.80
C GLU A 25 -9.96 14.12 -16.83
N PRO A 26 -10.88 13.26 -17.29
CA PRO A 26 -12.24 13.66 -17.59
C PRO A 26 -13.06 14.06 -16.37
N LEU A 27 -12.64 13.74 -15.16
CA LEU A 27 -13.38 13.99 -13.93
C LEU A 27 -12.68 14.98 -12.99
N GLY A 28 -11.47 15.44 -13.33
CA GLY A 28 -10.64 16.28 -12.46
C GLY A 28 -11.28 17.62 -12.03
N ALA A 29 -12.14 18.20 -12.86
CA ALA A 29 -12.80 19.47 -12.59
C ALA A 29 -14.16 19.35 -11.88
N LEU A 30 -14.56 18.13 -11.44
CA LEU A 30 -15.86 17.86 -10.83
C LEU A 30 -15.73 17.76 -9.30
N ASP A 31 -16.80 18.21 -8.60
CA ASP A 31 -16.95 17.93 -7.18
C ASP A 31 -17.10 16.42 -6.92
N LEU A 32 -16.85 15.99 -5.68
CA LEU A 32 -16.81 14.57 -5.31
C LEU A 32 -18.09 13.82 -5.64
N GLN A 33 -19.26 14.42 -5.37
CA GLN A 33 -20.55 13.75 -5.61
C GLN A 33 -20.81 13.57 -7.11
N LEU A 34 -20.56 14.60 -7.89
CA LEU A 34 -20.72 14.56 -9.34
C LEU A 34 -19.68 13.64 -9.99
N ARG A 35 -18.46 13.61 -9.47
CA ARG A 35 -17.37 12.72 -9.91
C ARG A 35 -17.78 11.27 -9.79
N ARG A 36 -18.25 10.82 -8.61
CA ARG A 36 -18.75 9.45 -8.39
C ARG A 36 -19.91 9.09 -9.31
N ALA A 37 -20.87 9.99 -9.48
CA ALA A 37 -21.97 9.77 -10.40
C ALA A 37 -21.50 9.59 -11.85
N MET A 38 -20.53 10.39 -12.29
CA MET A 38 -19.95 10.29 -13.63
C MET A 38 -19.10 9.04 -13.84
N GLN A 39 -18.37 8.58 -12.83
CA GLN A 39 -17.65 7.30 -12.88
C GLN A 39 -18.61 6.13 -13.18
N HIS A 40 -19.71 6.04 -12.44
CA HIS A 40 -20.73 5.02 -12.67
C HIS A 40 -21.35 5.11 -14.08
N GLU A 41 -21.63 6.33 -14.54
CA GLU A 41 -22.20 6.54 -15.86
C GLU A 41 -21.23 6.14 -16.98
N LEU A 42 -19.95 6.53 -16.87
CA LEU A 42 -18.90 6.16 -17.83
C LEU A 42 -18.70 4.64 -17.88
N LYS A 43 -18.63 3.97 -16.73
CA LYS A 43 -18.47 2.51 -16.67
C LYS A 43 -19.68 1.78 -17.28
N ARG A 44 -20.90 2.29 -17.02
CA ARG A 44 -22.12 1.76 -17.64
C ARG A 44 -22.11 1.97 -19.16
N LEU A 45 -21.67 3.14 -19.60
CA LEU A 45 -21.58 3.48 -21.02
C LEU A 45 -20.57 2.59 -21.75
N GLN A 46 -19.38 2.42 -21.19
CA GLN A 46 -18.31 1.55 -21.71
C GLN A 46 -18.85 0.11 -21.91
N LYS A 47 -19.47 -0.46 -20.86
CA LYS A 47 -20.06 -1.82 -20.94
C LYS A 47 -21.17 -1.92 -22.00
N LYS A 48 -22.01 -0.89 -22.11
CA LYS A 48 -23.11 -0.89 -23.07
C LYS A 48 -22.63 -0.81 -24.52
N LEU A 49 -21.55 -0.06 -24.76
CA LEU A 49 -21.02 0.16 -26.11
C LEU A 49 -19.99 -0.91 -26.52
N GLY A 50 -19.38 -1.61 -25.54
CA GLY A 50 -18.37 -2.62 -25.81
C GLY A 50 -17.08 -2.07 -26.42
N ILE A 51 -16.80 -0.77 -26.24
CA ILE A 51 -15.61 -0.10 -26.78
C ILE A 51 -14.50 -0.01 -25.73
N THR A 52 -13.27 0.14 -26.16
CA THR A 52 -12.12 0.31 -25.27
C THR A 52 -12.02 1.76 -24.79
N PHE A 53 -11.95 1.96 -23.47
CA PHE A 53 -11.63 3.25 -22.88
C PHE A 53 -10.16 3.28 -22.46
N ILE A 54 -9.42 4.31 -22.88
CA ILE A 54 -8.12 4.65 -22.32
C ILE A 54 -8.33 5.91 -21.47
N TYR A 55 -8.15 5.74 -20.17
CA TYR A 55 -8.47 6.74 -19.17
C TYR A 55 -7.18 7.23 -18.50
N ILE A 56 -6.84 8.50 -18.65
CA ILE A 56 -5.68 9.11 -18.01
C ILE A 56 -6.17 9.87 -16.78
N THR A 57 -5.61 9.57 -15.63
CA THR A 57 -5.92 10.24 -14.37
C THR A 57 -4.71 10.27 -13.45
N HIS A 58 -4.64 11.24 -12.57
CA HIS A 58 -3.75 11.28 -11.41
C HIS A 58 -4.45 10.85 -10.12
N ASP A 59 -5.75 10.57 -10.17
CA ASP A 59 -6.55 10.08 -9.05
C ASP A 59 -6.50 8.56 -8.99
N GLN A 60 -5.90 8.04 -7.91
CA GLN A 60 -5.69 6.61 -7.70
C GLN A 60 -7.01 5.86 -7.47
N GLU A 61 -7.96 6.50 -6.74
CA GLU A 61 -9.28 5.92 -6.50
C GLU A 61 -10.04 5.75 -7.82
N GLU A 62 -9.92 6.72 -8.73
CA GLU A 62 -10.50 6.61 -10.06
C GLU A 62 -9.89 5.45 -10.85
N ALA A 63 -8.57 5.35 -10.87
CA ALA A 63 -7.87 4.27 -11.59
C ALA A 63 -8.30 2.89 -11.07
N ILE A 64 -8.29 2.68 -9.75
CA ILE A 64 -8.64 1.40 -9.14
C ILE A 64 -10.11 1.02 -9.40
N ASN A 65 -11.02 1.99 -9.25
CA ASN A 65 -12.45 1.72 -9.34
C ASN A 65 -12.98 1.56 -10.77
N MET A 66 -12.31 2.17 -11.75
CA MET A 66 -12.82 2.23 -13.12
C MET A 66 -12.15 1.27 -14.09
N SER A 67 -10.91 0.87 -13.86
CA SER A 67 -10.11 0.17 -14.85
C SER A 67 -10.16 -1.35 -14.68
N ASP A 68 -10.05 -2.07 -15.78
CA ASP A 68 -9.80 -3.51 -15.81
C ASP A 68 -8.27 -3.77 -15.79
N THR A 69 -7.49 -2.82 -16.35
CA THR A 69 -6.03 -2.84 -16.36
C THR A 69 -5.51 -1.44 -16.07
N ILE A 70 -4.50 -1.34 -15.20
CA ILE A 70 -3.84 -0.08 -14.84
C ILE A 70 -2.40 -0.12 -15.34
N ALA A 71 -1.97 0.98 -15.95
CA ALA A 71 -0.57 1.22 -16.29
C ALA A 71 -0.03 2.39 -15.45
N VAL A 72 0.83 2.10 -14.50
CA VAL A 72 1.50 3.13 -13.68
C VAL A 72 2.71 3.66 -14.46
N MET A 73 2.77 4.97 -14.63
CA MET A 73 3.85 5.64 -15.35
C MET A 73 4.67 6.53 -14.42
N ASN A 74 5.97 6.56 -14.66
CA ASN A 74 6.91 7.43 -13.97
C ASN A 74 7.98 7.92 -14.95
N HIS A 75 8.22 9.22 -15.02
CA HIS A 75 9.19 9.83 -15.93
C HIS A 75 9.10 9.32 -17.40
N GLY A 76 7.86 9.14 -17.90
CA GLY A 76 7.62 8.68 -19.27
C GLY A 76 7.86 7.20 -19.54
N ARG A 77 8.04 6.38 -18.49
CA ARG A 77 8.21 4.92 -18.57
C ARG A 77 7.12 4.22 -17.78
N PHE A 78 6.79 3.02 -18.20
CA PHE A 78 5.89 2.17 -17.41
C PHE A 78 6.67 1.53 -16.26
N GLU A 79 6.20 1.75 -15.04
CA GLU A 79 6.70 1.11 -13.82
C GLU A 79 6.06 -0.26 -13.62
N GLN A 80 4.74 -0.33 -13.82
CA GLN A 80 3.99 -1.57 -13.72
C GLN A 80 2.71 -1.47 -14.56
N ILE A 81 2.33 -2.58 -15.18
CA ILE A 81 1.03 -2.79 -15.83
C ILE A 81 0.42 -4.05 -15.20
N GLY A 82 -0.86 -3.98 -14.83
CA GLY A 82 -1.55 -5.10 -14.21
C GLY A 82 -2.99 -4.75 -13.86
N THR A 83 -3.71 -5.70 -13.30
CA THR A 83 -5.04 -5.50 -12.73
C THR A 83 -4.98 -4.54 -11.52
N PRO A 84 -6.10 -3.92 -11.11
CA PRO A 84 -6.15 -3.12 -9.90
C PRO A 84 -5.62 -3.83 -8.65
N ASP A 85 -5.93 -5.12 -8.52
CA ASP A 85 -5.46 -5.97 -7.43
C ASP A 85 -3.93 -6.15 -7.45
N GLU A 86 -3.36 -6.49 -8.60
CA GLU A 86 -1.90 -6.63 -8.76
C GLU A 86 -1.15 -5.31 -8.48
N ILE A 87 -1.70 -4.18 -8.92
CA ILE A 87 -1.08 -2.87 -8.69
C ILE A 87 -1.14 -2.48 -7.21
N TYR A 88 -2.25 -2.78 -6.54
CA TYR A 88 -2.46 -2.40 -5.16
C TYR A 88 -1.77 -3.35 -4.16
N ASN A 89 -2.02 -4.66 -4.31
CA ASN A 89 -1.55 -5.68 -3.38
C ASN A 89 -0.16 -6.22 -3.71
N HIS A 90 0.25 -6.18 -4.99
CA HIS A 90 1.54 -6.71 -5.46
C HIS A 90 2.36 -5.66 -6.23
N PRO A 91 2.68 -4.51 -5.62
CA PRO A 91 3.49 -3.48 -6.27
C PRO A 91 4.90 -4.00 -6.58
N LYS A 92 5.39 -3.75 -7.80
CA LYS A 92 6.72 -4.22 -8.24
C LYS A 92 7.85 -3.31 -7.80
N THR A 93 7.55 -2.03 -7.52
CA THR A 93 8.55 -1.04 -7.10
C THR A 93 8.05 -0.22 -5.91
N SER A 94 8.97 0.36 -5.16
CA SER A 94 8.67 1.28 -4.07
C SER A 94 7.87 2.50 -4.56
N TYR A 95 8.11 2.93 -5.80
CA TYR A 95 7.34 3.98 -6.43
C TYR A 95 5.87 3.61 -6.57
N VAL A 96 5.55 2.44 -7.13
CA VAL A 96 4.17 1.97 -7.28
C VAL A 96 3.50 1.82 -5.92
N ALA A 97 4.18 1.23 -4.94
CA ALA A 97 3.66 1.05 -3.59
C ALA A 97 3.29 2.38 -2.90
N THR A 98 4.15 3.40 -3.05
CA THR A 98 3.95 4.72 -2.46
C THR A 98 2.92 5.53 -3.26
N PHE A 99 3.01 5.49 -4.59
CA PHE A 99 2.11 6.24 -5.47
C PHE A 99 0.69 5.71 -5.40
N VAL A 100 0.49 4.38 -5.37
CA VAL A 100 -0.84 3.75 -5.31
C VAL A 100 -1.13 3.27 -3.90
N GLY A 101 -1.97 4.03 -3.16
CA GLY A 101 -2.44 3.67 -1.81
C GLY A 101 -1.52 4.07 -0.67
N ASN A 102 -0.56 5.00 -0.89
CA ASN A 102 0.25 5.64 0.16
C ASN A 102 0.88 4.65 1.17
N ALA A 103 1.52 3.58 0.65
CA ALA A 103 2.19 2.62 1.52
C ALA A 103 3.35 3.26 2.30
N ASN A 104 3.50 2.86 3.55
CA ASN A 104 4.68 3.20 4.35
C ASN A 104 5.86 2.34 3.88
N ILE A 105 6.97 2.98 3.59
CA ILE A 105 8.19 2.31 3.12
C ILE A 105 9.17 2.17 4.28
N LEU A 106 9.52 0.94 4.61
CA LEU A 106 10.53 0.59 5.59
C LEU A 106 11.72 -0.07 4.90
N THR A 107 12.92 0.32 5.28
CA THR A 107 14.15 -0.32 4.79
C THR A 107 14.82 -1.04 5.94
N GLY A 108 15.30 -2.25 5.71
CA GLY A 108 15.97 -3.02 6.75
C GLY A 108 16.84 -4.13 6.19
N ILE A 109 17.44 -4.89 7.11
CA ILE A 109 18.31 -6.03 6.79
C ILE A 109 17.60 -7.31 7.24
N VAL A 110 17.55 -8.31 6.37
CA VAL A 110 16.99 -9.62 6.69
C VAL A 110 17.83 -10.30 7.79
N GLU A 111 17.22 -10.53 8.93
CA GLU A 111 17.88 -11.16 10.08
C GLU A 111 17.69 -12.69 10.08
N SER A 112 16.47 -13.14 9.78
CA SER A 112 16.14 -14.55 9.69
C SER A 112 14.99 -14.79 8.71
N ILE A 113 14.95 -16.00 8.17
CA ILE A 113 13.88 -16.50 7.31
C ILE A 113 13.43 -17.81 7.95
N ALA A 114 12.14 -17.91 8.24
CA ALA A 114 11.49 -19.14 8.71
C ALA A 114 10.50 -19.58 7.64
N GLU A 115 10.62 -20.82 7.18
CA GLU A 115 9.61 -21.41 6.32
C GLU A 115 8.46 -21.88 7.20
N GLU A 116 7.25 -21.43 6.92
CA GLU A 116 6.05 -21.95 7.59
C GLU A 116 5.65 -23.28 6.92
N GLU A 117 5.69 -24.35 7.72
CA GLU A 117 5.48 -25.74 7.24
C GLU A 117 4.04 -26.08 6.83
N ILE A 118 3.06 -25.16 6.89
CA ILE A 118 1.65 -25.57 6.79
C ILE A 118 1.21 -25.83 5.35
N ASP A 119 1.81 -25.17 4.32
CA ASP A 119 1.49 -25.47 2.90
C ASP A 119 2.66 -25.18 1.93
N GLY A 120 3.84 -24.82 2.40
CA GLY A 120 5.00 -24.52 1.54
C GLY A 120 4.87 -23.30 0.64
N THR A 121 3.81 -22.51 0.83
CA THR A 121 3.50 -21.34 -0.01
C THR A 121 3.85 -20.01 0.64
N SER A 122 4.17 -19.99 1.94
CA SER A 122 4.53 -18.77 2.65
C SER A 122 5.82 -18.91 3.46
N ALA A 123 6.62 -17.84 3.46
CA ALA A 123 7.81 -17.72 4.28
C ALA A 123 7.67 -16.51 5.20
N GLN A 124 8.01 -16.69 6.48
CA GLN A 124 8.07 -15.58 7.41
C GLN A 124 9.51 -15.05 7.49
N ILE A 125 9.66 -13.77 7.21
CA ILE A 125 10.94 -13.07 7.20
C ILE A 125 10.98 -12.08 8.36
N THR A 126 12.02 -12.13 9.17
CA THR A 126 12.30 -11.11 10.17
C THR A 126 13.29 -10.11 9.61
N VAL A 127 12.88 -8.87 9.54
CA VAL A 127 13.69 -7.75 9.03
C VAL A 127 13.99 -6.78 10.17
N ARG A 128 15.26 -6.46 10.36
CA ARG A 128 15.70 -5.44 11.29
C ARG A 128 15.73 -4.09 10.60
N THR A 129 14.90 -3.18 11.05
CA THR A 129 14.82 -1.78 10.60
C THR A 129 15.37 -0.85 11.68
N ASP A 130 15.48 0.43 11.37
CA ASP A 130 15.87 1.45 12.36
C ASP A 130 14.84 1.61 13.49
N ALA A 131 13.57 1.27 13.23
CA ALA A 131 12.48 1.33 14.20
C ALA A 131 12.32 0.06 15.05
N GLY A 132 13.08 -1.01 14.76
CA GLY A 132 12.97 -2.31 15.45
C GLY A 132 12.88 -3.48 14.48
N LYS A 133 12.46 -4.64 14.99
CA LYS A 133 12.28 -5.85 14.19
C LYS A 133 10.86 -5.94 13.67
N VAL A 134 10.72 -6.20 12.38
CA VAL A 134 9.44 -6.38 11.69
C VAL A 134 9.37 -7.79 11.13
N LYS A 135 8.30 -8.51 11.43
CA LYS A 135 8.01 -9.82 10.82
C LYS A 135 7.12 -9.60 9.60
N VAL A 136 7.50 -10.16 8.48
CA VAL A 136 6.82 -10.02 7.19
C VAL A 136 6.49 -11.41 6.70
N SER A 137 5.23 -11.66 6.38
CA SER A 137 4.82 -12.87 5.66
C SER A 137 4.97 -12.61 4.16
N MET A 138 5.61 -13.52 3.47
CA MET A 138 5.87 -13.44 2.04
C MET A 138 5.32 -14.67 1.33
N ASP A 139 4.53 -14.46 0.29
CA ASP A 139 4.07 -15.54 -0.58
C ASP A 139 5.21 -15.99 -1.49
N THR A 140 5.64 -17.25 -1.32
CA THR A 140 6.73 -17.85 -2.12
C THR A 140 6.32 -18.06 -3.57
N ALA A 141 5.03 -18.26 -3.87
CA ALA A 141 4.53 -18.41 -5.22
C ALA A 141 4.59 -17.07 -5.98
N ALA A 142 4.15 -15.98 -5.35
CA ALA A 142 4.25 -14.64 -5.92
C ALA A 142 5.69 -14.16 -6.10
N THR A 143 6.61 -14.69 -5.29
CA THR A 143 8.04 -14.36 -5.35
C THR A 143 8.75 -15.06 -6.50
N SER A 144 8.31 -16.26 -6.88
CA SER A 144 8.85 -16.99 -8.05
C SER A 144 8.65 -16.20 -9.33
N ASP A 145 7.52 -15.51 -9.44
CA ASP A 145 7.17 -14.67 -10.59
C ASP A 145 7.98 -13.35 -10.63
N ARG A 146 8.46 -12.88 -9.47
CA ARG A 146 9.32 -11.69 -9.34
C ARG A 146 10.81 -12.00 -9.51
N GLY A 147 11.20 -13.27 -9.52
CA GLY A 147 12.57 -13.72 -9.73
C GLY A 147 13.55 -13.41 -8.61
N PHE A 148 13.04 -13.06 -7.41
CA PHE A 148 13.91 -12.79 -6.27
C PHE A 148 13.34 -13.34 -4.96
N PHE A 149 14.17 -14.01 -4.18
CA PHE A 149 13.92 -14.41 -2.82
C PHE A 149 15.01 -13.78 -1.92
N PRO A 150 14.65 -12.99 -0.89
CA PRO A 150 15.63 -12.33 -0.05
C PRO A 150 16.45 -13.34 0.75
N GLN A 151 17.75 -13.05 0.93
CA GLN A 151 18.64 -13.88 1.71
C GLN A 151 18.99 -13.20 3.04
N LYS A 152 19.39 -13.99 4.02
CA LYS A 152 19.87 -13.46 5.30
C LYS A 152 21.05 -12.49 5.08
N GLY A 153 20.97 -11.33 5.70
CA GLY A 153 21.96 -10.25 5.59
C GLY A 153 21.72 -9.29 4.42
N GLU A 154 20.77 -9.55 3.55
CA GLU A 154 20.44 -8.65 2.45
C GLU A 154 19.62 -7.46 2.92
N LYS A 155 19.82 -6.32 2.25
CA LYS A 155 19.04 -5.12 2.44
C LYS A 155 17.76 -5.22 1.61
N VAL A 156 16.63 -5.06 2.25
CA VAL A 156 15.31 -5.12 1.63
C VAL A 156 14.50 -3.87 1.90
N THR A 157 13.56 -3.59 1.01
CA THR A 157 12.55 -2.54 1.16
C THR A 157 11.19 -3.22 1.33
N ILE A 158 10.47 -2.81 2.37
CA ILE A 158 9.18 -3.35 2.76
C ILE A 158 8.13 -2.26 2.56
N ALA A 159 7.01 -2.58 1.93
CA ALA A 159 5.83 -1.72 1.88
C ALA A 159 4.78 -2.21 2.88
N VAL A 160 4.31 -1.29 3.70
CA VAL A 160 3.25 -1.56 4.68
C VAL A 160 2.07 -0.67 4.39
N ARG A 161 0.91 -1.26 4.08
CA ARG A 161 -0.35 -0.54 3.93
C ARG A 161 -0.87 -0.09 5.30
N SER A 162 -1.38 1.14 5.39
CA SER A 162 -1.86 1.70 6.66
C SER A 162 -3.01 0.89 7.27
N GLU A 163 -3.87 0.29 6.45
CA GLU A 163 -4.97 -0.58 6.88
C GLU A 163 -4.52 -1.91 7.48
N ASN A 164 -3.28 -2.32 7.21
CA ASN A 164 -2.69 -3.55 7.77
C ASN A 164 -1.98 -3.31 9.10
N ILE A 165 -1.87 -2.05 9.55
CA ILE A 165 -1.26 -1.71 10.83
C ILE A 165 -2.30 -1.90 11.94
N ARG A 166 -1.98 -2.77 12.90
CA ARG A 166 -2.79 -2.96 14.11
C ARG A 166 -1.99 -2.51 15.33
N PHE A 167 -2.64 -1.77 16.21
CA PHE A 167 -2.08 -1.42 17.51
C PHE A 167 -2.56 -2.45 18.54
N GLU A 168 -1.63 -3.17 19.16
CA GLU A 168 -1.94 -4.01 20.31
C GLU A 168 -1.63 -3.23 21.59
N GLU A 169 -2.64 -3.06 22.44
CA GLU A 169 -2.41 -2.55 23.80
C GLU A 169 -1.61 -3.58 24.59
N ASN A 170 -0.44 -3.18 25.06
CA ASN A 170 0.42 -4.01 25.89
C ASN A 170 -0.24 -4.22 27.26
N LYS A 171 -1.03 -5.29 27.41
CA LYS A 171 -1.76 -5.65 28.64
C LYS A 171 -0.85 -5.95 29.86
N LYS A 172 0.47 -5.88 29.72
CA LYS A 172 1.42 -6.15 30.81
C LYS A 172 1.52 -5.04 31.86
N ASN A 173 0.96 -3.85 31.63
CA ASN A 173 1.01 -2.73 32.59
C ASN A 173 -0.30 -2.45 33.34
N ALA A 174 -1.35 -3.26 33.16
CA ALA A 174 -2.66 -3.02 33.79
C ALA A 174 -2.85 -3.69 35.17
N GLN A 175 -1.82 -4.31 35.76
CA GLN A 175 -1.96 -5.03 37.04
C GLN A 175 -1.29 -4.36 38.23
N GLN A 176 -0.93 -3.07 38.17
CA GLN A 176 -0.49 -2.34 39.37
C GLN A 176 -0.98 -0.90 39.35
N SER A 177 -2.24 -0.68 39.61
CA SER A 177 -2.72 0.56 40.23
C SER A 177 -4.14 0.37 40.77
N THR A 178 -4.25 -0.24 41.93
CA THR A 178 -5.35 0.07 42.84
C THR A 178 -4.99 1.39 43.52
N PRO A 179 -5.83 2.43 43.45
CA PRO A 179 -5.59 3.65 44.19
C PRO A 179 -6.09 3.46 45.62
N ASN A 180 -5.18 3.25 46.56
CA ASN A 180 -5.47 3.52 47.97
C ASN A 180 -5.25 5.02 48.18
N CYS A 181 -6.35 5.76 48.33
CA CYS A 181 -6.34 7.12 48.82
C CYS A 181 -5.99 7.11 50.31
N THR A 182 -4.82 7.61 50.66
CA THR A 182 -4.60 8.33 51.92
C THR A 182 -3.43 9.32 51.72
N SER A 183 -3.73 10.52 52.12
CA SER A 183 -2.90 11.72 52.12
C SER A 183 -1.59 11.55 52.89
N GLU A 184 -0.49 12.12 52.39
CA GLU A 184 0.35 13.10 53.04
C GLU A 184 1.80 13.14 52.46
N ASN A 185 2.14 14.32 52.03
CA ASN A 185 3.45 15.03 52.06
C ASN A 185 4.83 14.37 51.76
N THR A 186 5.52 15.04 50.88
CA THR A 186 6.89 15.54 50.95
C THR A 186 8.02 14.82 50.17
N GLN A 187 8.60 15.63 49.26
CA GLN A 187 10.00 15.74 48.82
C GLN A 187 10.66 14.71 47.88
N LYS A 188 10.98 15.28 46.71
CA LYS A 188 12.21 15.20 45.87
C LYS A 188 13.17 14.04 46.13
N SER A 189 13.41 13.27 45.08
CA SER A 189 14.77 12.97 44.61
C SER A 189 14.74 12.48 43.13
N VAL A 190 15.61 13.12 42.35
CA VAL A 190 15.95 12.81 40.95
C VAL A 190 16.78 11.52 40.97
N GLN A 191 16.37 10.52 40.18
CA GLN A 191 17.26 9.41 39.79
C GLN A 191 17.10 9.12 38.32
N GLU A 192 18.24 8.99 37.65
CA GLU A 192 18.48 8.76 36.24
C GLU A 192 17.84 7.45 35.72
N PRO A 193 17.57 7.36 34.38
CA PRO A 193 16.87 6.24 33.83
C PRO A 193 17.79 5.02 33.63
N ALA A 194 17.34 3.90 34.14
CA ALA A 194 17.89 2.58 33.85
C ALA A 194 17.66 2.20 32.40
N GLU A 195 18.66 1.60 31.76
CA GLU A 195 18.66 1.05 30.42
C GLU A 195 17.46 0.10 30.22
N LYS A 196 16.59 0.45 29.28
CA LYS A 196 15.52 -0.41 28.83
C LYS A 196 16.08 -1.40 27.82
N ASN A 197 16.08 -2.68 28.18
CA ASN A 197 16.09 -3.77 27.24
C ASN A 197 14.84 -3.67 26.35
N THR A 198 15.01 -3.18 25.13
CA THR A 198 13.96 -3.18 24.10
C THR A 198 13.98 -4.51 23.38
N ASP A 199 13.31 -5.50 23.93
CA ASP A 199 12.86 -6.68 23.19
C ASP A 199 11.43 -6.42 22.72
N ASP A 200 11.24 -5.35 21.94
CA ASP A 200 9.98 -5.02 21.30
C ASP A 200 9.91 -5.74 19.94
N SER A 201 9.50 -7.00 19.97
CA SER A 201 9.02 -7.69 18.78
C SER A 201 7.62 -7.16 18.46
N CYS A 202 7.48 -6.34 17.43
CA CYS A 202 6.18 -6.05 16.82
C CYS A 202 5.68 -7.31 16.12
N ASP A 203 5.04 -8.21 16.86
CA ASP A 203 4.36 -9.36 16.30
C ASP A 203 3.04 -8.88 15.68
N GLY A 204 2.88 -8.94 14.36
CA GLY A 204 1.59 -8.73 13.71
C GLY A 204 1.52 -7.76 12.54
N LEU A 205 2.64 -7.25 12.04
CA LEU A 205 2.65 -6.45 10.80
C LEU A 205 2.62 -7.36 9.57
N THR A 206 1.51 -7.34 8.84
CA THR A 206 1.48 -7.88 7.48
C THR A 206 2.07 -6.86 6.53
N ALA A 207 3.24 -7.14 5.99
CA ALA A 207 3.95 -6.26 5.07
C ALA A 207 4.48 -7.05 3.89
N GLU A 208 4.65 -6.40 2.75
CA GLU A 208 5.17 -7.03 1.56
C GLU A 208 6.58 -6.53 1.26
N VAL A 209 7.51 -7.46 0.99
CA VAL A 209 8.86 -7.13 0.52
C VAL A 209 8.78 -6.86 -0.97
N ILE A 210 8.99 -5.61 -1.37
CA ILE A 210 8.82 -5.17 -2.76
C ILE A 210 10.12 -5.00 -3.53
N GLU A 211 11.23 -4.78 -2.84
CA GLU A 211 12.47 -4.45 -3.52
C GLU A 211 13.70 -4.91 -2.73
N LYS A 212 14.68 -5.43 -3.45
CA LYS A 212 16.02 -5.74 -2.94
C LYS A 212 16.95 -4.58 -3.31
N THR A 213 17.49 -3.90 -2.31
CA THR A 213 18.44 -2.83 -2.53
C THR A 213 19.85 -3.39 -2.58
N PHE A 214 20.50 -3.37 -3.73
CA PHE A 214 21.93 -3.65 -3.81
C PHE A 214 22.70 -2.49 -3.17
N ALA A 215 23.49 -2.78 -2.13
CA ALA A 215 24.51 -1.87 -1.67
C ALA A 215 25.58 -1.86 -2.79
N GLY A 216 25.57 -0.83 -3.61
CA GLY A 216 26.65 -0.59 -4.56
C GLY A 216 27.95 -0.43 -3.80
N GLY A 217 28.95 -1.26 -4.13
CA GLY A 217 30.31 -1.10 -3.73
C GLY A 217 30.99 0.06 -4.48
#